data_df36acf7f85e343dbae85448081542a5
#
_entry.id   df36acf7f85e343dbae85448081542a5
#
_cell.length_a   1.000
_cell.length_b   1.000
_cell.length_c   1.000
_cell.angle_alpha   90.00
_cell.angle_beta   90.00
_cell.angle_gamma   90.00
#
_symmetry.space_group_name_H-M   'P 1'
#
loop_
_entity.id
_entity.type
_entity.pdbx_description
1 polymer ?
#
loop_
_entity_poly.entity_id
_entity_poly.type
_entity_poly.pdbx_seq_one_letter_code
_entity_poly.pdbx_strand_id
1 'polypeptide(L)'
;MFDENGKFLDQWAFGPRPPIDIHSIYMGSDHILWAADEGTNKLLAYDTGGHFLYSWGTYGTCQGCMWGVHGFATDTEGNLYTAEVRTGRVQKYAPRKGANPAFLVGKPWPRVW
;
A
#
# COMPACT_ATOMS: atom_id res chain seq x y z
N MET A 1 5.46 5.70 -16.19
CA MET A 1 5.01 7.02 -15.72
C MET A 1 5.12 8.01 -16.85
N PHE A 2 4.21 8.95 -16.88
CA PHE A 2 4.16 10.00 -17.90
C PHE A 2 3.98 11.35 -17.19
N ASP A 3 4.44 12.42 -17.81
CA ASP A 3 4.13 13.78 -17.35
C ASP A 3 2.72 14.20 -17.78
N GLU A 4 2.30 15.41 -17.40
CA GLU A 4 0.97 15.95 -17.72
C GLU A 4 0.72 16.14 -19.23
N ASN A 5 1.77 16.17 -20.06
CA ASN A 5 1.71 16.28 -21.50
C ASN A 5 1.79 14.93 -22.23
N GLY A 6 1.82 13.83 -21.46
CA GLY A 6 1.89 12.47 -22.00
C GLY A 6 3.28 12.02 -22.41
N LYS A 7 4.35 12.74 -22.02
CA LYS A 7 5.73 12.33 -22.26
C LYS A 7 6.10 11.20 -21.29
N PHE A 8 6.64 10.11 -21.81
CA PHE A 8 7.17 9.02 -20.99
C PHE A 8 8.34 9.50 -20.13
N LEU A 9 8.29 9.24 -18.83
CA LEU A 9 9.32 9.57 -17.87
C LEU A 9 10.09 8.33 -17.41
N ASP A 10 9.37 7.33 -16.90
CA ASP A 10 9.99 6.17 -16.30
C ASP A 10 9.01 5.00 -16.15
N GLN A 11 9.54 3.80 -15.95
CA GLN A 11 8.76 2.62 -15.55
C GLN A 11 9.56 1.77 -14.56
N TRP A 12 8.87 1.16 -13.60
CA TRP A 12 9.48 0.27 -12.62
C TRP A 12 8.86 -1.11 -12.70
N ALA A 13 9.69 -2.12 -12.47
CA ALA A 13 9.21 -3.46 -12.15
C ALA A 13 9.25 -3.62 -10.63
N PHE A 14 8.15 -4.11 -10.06
CA PHE A 14 8.05 -4.33 -8.62
C PHE A 14 8.71 -5.67 -8.25
N GLY A 15 9.85 -5.58 -7.57
CA GLY A 15 10.54 -6.71 -6.96
C GLY A 15 11.37 -7.60 -7.89
N PRO A 16 12.17 -8.47 -7.28
CA PRO A 16 13.16 -9.27 -8.01
C PRO A 16 12.64 -10.59 -8.55
N ARG A 17 11.37 -10.97 -8.28
CA ARG A 17 10.81 -12.27 -8.65
C ARG A 17 9.46 -12.14 -9.32
N PRO A 18 9.30 -12.59 -10.57
CA PRO A 18 8.00 -12.82 -11.17
C PRO A 18 7.35 -14.10 -10.58
N PRO A 19 6.00 -14.21 -10.59
CA PRO A 19 5.10 -13.12 -10.92
C PRO A 19 4.84 -12.26 -9.71
N ILE A 20 5.09 -10.97 -9.86
CA ILE A 20 4.53 -9.96 -8.97
C ILE A 20 3.27 -9.45 -9.64
N ASP A 21 2.21 -9.38 -8.88
CA ASP A 21 0.88 -9.09 -9.37
C ASP A 21 0.33 -7.86 -8.65
N ILE A 22 0.65 -6.69 -9.21
CA ILE A 22 0.26 -5.42 -8.64
C ILE A 22 -1.15 -5.07 -9.09
N HIS A 23 -2.07 -4.96 -8.15
CA HIS A 23 -3.47 -4.64 -8.41
C HIS A 23 -3.85 -3.21 -8.10
N SER A 24 -3.20 -2.57 -7.15
CA SER A 24 -3.55 -1.23 -6.71
C SER A 24 -2.33 -0.49 -6.21
N ILE A 25 -2.31 0.81 -6.45
CA ILE A 25 -1.26 1.70 -5.95
C ILE A 25 -1.87 2.92 -5.25
N TYR A 26 -1.13 3.47 -4.30
CA TYR A 26 -1.48 4.69 -3.58
C TYR A 26 -0.22 5.52 -3.32
N MET A 27 -0.27 6.79 -3.70
CA MET A 27 0.80 7.75 -3.40
C MET A 27 0.44 8.52 -2.14
N GLY A 28 1.23 8.33 -1.10
CA GLY A 28 1.09 9.08 0.14
C GLY A 28 1.55 10.54 0.01
N SER A 29 1.11 11.40 0.91
CA SER A 29 1.56 12.80 0.99
C SER A 29 3.05 12.94 1.32
N ASP A 30 3.67 11.89 1.81
CA ASP A 30 5.09 11.76 2.09
C ASP A 30 5.91 11.28 0.89
N HIS A 31 5.30 11.21 -0.30
CA HIS A 31 5.90 10.71 -1.54
C HIS A 31 6.34 9.23 -1.48
N ILE A 32 5.74 8.44 -0.60
CA ILE A 32 5.87 6.98 -0.60
C ILE A 32 4.78 6.38 -1.48
N LEU A 33 5.18 5.59 -2.47
CA LEU A 33 4.27 4.81 -3.30
C LEU A 33 4.02 3.46 -2.65
N TRP A 34 2.79 3.20 -2.32
CA TRP A 34 2.33 1.90 -1.84
C TRP A 34 1.71 1.09 -2.96
N ALA A 35 2.04 -0.19 -3.00
CA ALA A 35 1.51 -1.12 -3.99
C ALA A 35 0.95 -2.38 -3.30
N ALA A 36 -0.25 -2.77 -3.66
CA ALA A 36 -0.82 -4.05 -3.23
C ALA A 36 -0.37 -5.14 -4.19
N ASP A 37 0.36 -6.11 -3.68
CA ASP A 37 0.91 -7.23 -4.44
C ASP A 37 0.22 -8.54 -4.06
N GLU A 38 -0.54 -9.11 -4.97
CA GLU A 38 -1.18 -10.42 -4.78
C GLU A 38 -0.13 -11.56 -4.84
N GLY A 39 0.96 -11.37 -5.56
CA GLY A 39 2.01 -12.36 -5.64
C GLY A 39 2.65 -12.70 -4.29
N THR A 40 2.89 -11.69 -3.46
CA THR A 40 3.42 -11.87 -2.09
C THR A 40 2.36 -11.75 -1.00
N ASN A 41 1.15 -11.29 -1.35
CA ASN A 41 0.08 -10.94 -0.40
C ASN A 41 0.53 -9.90 0.63
N LYS A 42 1.21 -8.86 0.14
CA LYS A 42 1.75 -7.77 0.96
C LYS A 42 1.44 -6.41 0.35
N LEU A 43 1.54 -5.39 1.18
CA LEU A 43 1.68 -4.01 0.74
C LEU A 43 3.17 -3.68 0.67
N LEU A 44 3.61 -3.21 -0.48
CA LEU A 44 5.00 -2.86 -0.77
C LEU A 44 5.16 -1.35 -0.80
N ALA A 45 6.20 -0.82 -0.16
CA ALA A 45 6.50 0.60 -0.15
C ALA A 45 7.75 0.91 -0.99
N TYR A 46 7.63 1.93 -1.83
CA TYR A 46 8.69 2.42 -2.71
C TYR A 46 8.83 3.93 -2.60
N ASP A 47 10.03 4.44 -2.82
CA ASP A 47 10.23 5.86 -3.07
C ASP A 47 9.86 6.24 -4.51
N THR A 48 9.89 7.53 -4.81
CA THR A 48 9.57 8.04 -6.16
C THR A 48 10.63 7.71 -7.22
N GLY A 49 11.79 7.21 -6.83
CA GLY A 49 12.83 6.68 -7.71
C GLY A 49 12.66 5.18 -8.04
N GLY A 50 11.63 4.54 -7.48
CA GLY A 50 11.36 3.11 -7.68
C GLY A 50 12.19 2.19 -6.79
N HIS A 51 12.83 2.72 -5.74
CA HIS A 51 13.59 1.93 -4.79
C HIS A 51 12.65 1.32 -3.74
N PHE A 52 12.77 0.01 -3.54
CA PHE A 52 12.04 -0.70 -2.50
C PHE A 52 12.51 -0.24 -1.12
N LEU A 53 11.57 0.08 -0.25
CA LEU A 53 11.84 0.53 1.11
C LEU A 53 11.53 -0.56 2.13
N TYR A 54 10.30 -1.02 2.18
CA TYR A 54 9.86 -2.08 3.08
C TYR A 54 8.50 -2.64 2.64
N SER A 55 8.08 -3.72 3.28
CA SER A 55 6.75 -4.30 3.07
C SER A 55 6.14 -4.73 4.39
N TRP A 56 4.81 -4.86 4.40
CA TRP A 56 4.12 -5.50 5.50
C TRP A 56 2.91 -6.28 5.00
N GLY A 57 2.43 -7.16 5.85
CA GLY A 57 1.34 -8.08 5.55
C GLY A 57 1.79 -9.52 5.71
N THR A 58 0.85 -10.38 6.05
CA THR A 58 1.05 -11.82 6.21
C THR A 58 -0.02 -12.54 5.40
N TYR A 59 0.38 -13.47 4.58
CA TYR A 59 -0.54 -14.30 3.81
C TYR A 59 -1.43 -15.14 4.73
N GLY A 60 -2.71 -15.19 4.44
CA GLY A 60 -3.65 -16.09 5.11
C GLY A 60 -5.06 -15.55 5.21
N THR A 61 -5.92 -16.34 5.86
CA THR A 61 -7.33 -16.02 6.09
C THR A 61 -7.62 -15.53 7.50
N CYS A 62 -6.61 -15.49 8.37
CA CYS A 62 -6.77 -15.00 9.75
C CYS A 62 -7.14 -13.52 9.78
N GLN A 63 -7.62 -13.03 10.90
CA GLN A 63 -7.81 -11.59 11.11
C GLN A 63 -6.46 -10.89 11.05
N GLY A 64 -6.35 -9.85 10.22
CA GLY A 64 -5.10 -9.14 9.99
C GLY A 64 -4.18 -9.81 8.97
N CYS A 65 -4.48 -11.03 8.52
CA CYS A 65 -3.81 -11.63 7.37
C CYS A 65 -4.37 -11.06 6.06
N MET A 66 -3.65 -11.22 4.96
CA MET A 66 -4.03 -10.73 3.65
C MET A 66 -4.05 -11.87 2.64
N TRP A 67 -5.08 -11.88 1.79
CA TRP A 67 -5.13 -12.78 0.64
C TRP A 67 -5.86 -12.13 -0.53
N GLY A 68 -5.08 -11.75 -1.53
CA GLY A 68 -5.58 -11.14 -2.74
C GLY A 68 -6.12 -9.73 -2.51
N VAL A 69 -5.30 -8.85 -1.91
CA VAL A 69 -5.65 -7.43 -1.79
C VAL A 69 -5.69 -6.81 -3.17
N HIS A 70 -6.88 -6.44 -3.61
CA HIS A 70 -7.14 -5.87 -4.93
C HIS A 70 -7.27 -4.34 -4.90
N GLY A 71 -7.65 -3.80 -3.77
CA GLY A 71 -7.75 -2.37 -3.55
C GLY A 71 -7.52 -2.03 -2.09
N PHE A 72 -7.06 -0.83 -1.82
CA PHE A 72 -6.92 -0.30 -0.47
C PHE A 72 -7.10 1.21 -0.45
N ALA A 73 -7.50 1.73 0.70
CA ALA A 73 -7.72 3.14 0.92
C ALA A 73 -7.40 3.49 2.37
N THR A 74 -7.19 4.77 2.63
CA THR A 74 -6.92 5.29 3.97
C THR A 74 -7.92 6.38 4.32
N ASP A 75 -8.13 6.61 5.61
CA ASP A 75 -8.92 7.73 6.10
C ASP A 75 -8.05 8.79 6.81
N THR A 76 -8.69 9.86 7.25
CA THR A 76 -8.00 10.99 7.90
C THR A 76 -7.49 10.68 9.30
N GLU A 77 -7.85 9.54 9.87
CA GLU A 77 -7.35 9.06 11.16
C GLU A 77 -6.15 8.11 11.00
N GLY A 78 -5.75 7.84 9.76
CA GLY A 78 -4.65 6.94 9.44
C GLY A 78 -5.04 5.48 9.41
N ASN A 79 -6.33 5.16 9.44
CA ASN A 79 -6.78 3.80 9.26
C ASN A 79 -6.59 3.37 7.80
N LEU A 80 -6.23 2.11 7.62
CA LEU A 80 -6.14 1.46 6.32
C LEU A 80 -7.31 0.49 6.14
N TYR A 81 -7.90 0.51 4.97
CA TYR A 81 -8.94 -0.43 4.56
C TYR A 81 -8.44 -1.24 3.37
N THR A 82 -8.54 -2.55 3.42
CA THR A 82 -8.17 -3.45 2.32
C THR A 82 -9.39 -4.20 1.83
N ALA A 83 -9.52 -4.32 0.51
CA ALA A 83 -10.52 -5.18 -0.13
C ALA A 83 -9.82 -6.41 -0.70
N GLU A 84 -10.21 -7.58 -0.23
CA GLU A 84 -9.59 -8.85 -0.59
C GLU A 84 -10.53 -9.67 -1.47
N VAL A 85 -10.11 -10.01 -2.68
CA VAL A 85 -10.92 -10.76 -3.64
C VAL A 85 -10.94 -12.27 -3.35
N ARG A 86 -9.88 -12.82 -2.75
CA ARG A 86 -9.81 -14.25 -2.47
C ARG A 86 -10.65 -14.67 -1.28
N THR A 87 -10.84 -13.78 -0.32
CA THR A 87 -11.65 -14.04 0.89
C THR A 87 -13.03 -13.38 0.82
N GLY A 88 -13.22 -12.45 -0.12
CA GLY A 88 -14.48 -11.69 -0.24
C GLY A 88 -14.74 -10.77 0.94
N ARG A 89 -13.70 -10.23 1.58
CA ARG A 89 -13.84 -9.39 2.79
C ARG A 89 -13.18 -8.03 2.64
N VAL A 90 -13.61 -7.10 3.48
CA VAL A 90 -12.92 -5.83 3.74
C VAL A 90 -12.39 -5.87 5.17
N GLN A 91 -11.13 -5.49 5.34
CA GLN A 91 -10.52 -5.36 6.67
C GLN A 91 -10.15 -3.91 6.95
N LYS A 92 -10.31 -3.49 8.19
CA LYS A 92 -9.83 -2.21 8.71
C LYS A 92 -8.64 -2.46 9.63
N TYR A 93 -7.55 -1.74 9.37
CA TYR A 93 -6.37 -1.73 10.23
C TYR A 93 -6.25 -0.35 10.85
N ALA A 94 -6.28 -0.28 12.16
CA ALA A 94 -6.07 0.96 12.91
C ALA A 94 -4.61 1.06 13.36
N PRO A 95 -4.01 2.27 13.37
CA PRO A 95 -2.68 2.46 13.95
C PRO A 95 -2.68 2.02 15.42
N ARG A 96 -1.63 1.31 15.82
CA ARG A 96 -1.43 0.98 17.23
C ARG A 96 -1.05 2.26 18.00
N LYS A 97 -1.40 2.30 19.29
CA LYS A 97 -0.90 3.35 20.18
C LYS A 97 0.63 3.37 20.15
N GLY A 98 1.22 4.55 19.89
CA GLY A 98 2.66 4.72 19.76
C GLY A 98 3.25 4.28 18.42
N ALA A 99 2.41 3.96 17.41
CA ALA A 99 2.89 3.66 16.07
C ALA A 99 3.70 4.84 15.51
N ASN A 100 4.82 4.53 14.84
CA ASN A 100 5.57 5.55 14.12
C ASN A 100 4.81 5.96 12.85
N PRO A 101 4.34 7.23 12.73
CA PRO A 101 3.57 7.67 11.58
C PRO A 101 4.31 7.49 10.24
N ALA A 102 5.65 7.48 10.26
CA ALA A 102 6.47 7.30 9.06
C ALA A 102 6.20 5.97 8.35
N PHE A 103 5.75 4.95 9.07
CA PHE A 103 5.47 3.61 8.52
C PHE A 103 3.99 3.34 8.23
N LEU A 104 3.10 4.30 8.47
CA LEU A 104 1.69 4.16 8.16
C LEU A 104 1.45 4.37 6.66
N VAL A 105 0.58 3.57 6.06
CA VAL A 105 0.14 3.76 4.67
C VAL A 105 -0.55 5.10 4.51
N GLY A 106 -1.53 5.39 5.37
CA GLY A 106 -2.18 6.69 5.47
C GLY A 106 -1.65 7.49 6.64
N LYS A 107 -1.32 8.77 6.40
CA LYS A 107 -0.91 9.66 7.47
C LYS A 107 -2.16 10.27 8.11
N PRO A 108 -2.29 10.23 9.45
CA PRO A 108 -3.36 10.95 10.13
C PRO A 108 -3.28 12.45 9.80
N TRP A 109 -4.41 13.05 9.53
CA TRP A 109 -4.46 14.49 9.33
C TRP A 109 -4.27 15.19 10.67
N PRO A 110 -3.52 16.29 10.70
CA PRO A 110 -3.41 17.10 11.90
C PRO A 110 -4.80 17.57 12.33
N ARG A 111 -5.11 17.38 13.62
CA ARG A 111 -6.33 17.96 14.18
C ARG A 111 -6.06 19.45 14.36
N VAL A 112 -6.83 20.26 13.67
CA VAL A 112 -6.84 21.71 13.83
C VAL A 112 -8.05 22.07 14.70
N TRP A 113 -7.78 22.59 15.87
CA TRP A 113 -8.79 23.06 16.83
C TRP A 113 -8.70 24.55 17.01
#